data_2fbf73461999e3969e8baf83cc4c0557
#
_entry.id   2fbf73461999e3969e8baf83cc4c0557
#
_cell.length_a   1.000
_cell.length_b   1.000
_cell.length_c   1.000
_cell.angle_alpha   90.00
_cell.angle_beta   90.00
_cell.angle_gamma   90.00
#
_symmetry.space_group_name_H-M   'P 1'
#
loop_
_entity.id
_entity.type
_entity.pdbx_description
1 polymer ?
#
loop_
_entity_poly.entity_id
_entity_poly.type
_entity_poly.pdbx_seq_one_letter_code
_entity_poly.pdbx_strand_id
1 'polypeptide(L)'
;MQAAQKTRRMKLYRTTQGIFVEENNKFYLVRGRDWDELISSPNLSSRLRECMGREPASSFDPAAILAPVVSQEVWAAGVTYYRSRNARMDESKDAGGGSFYDRVYAAERPELFFKSSGRRVVGPQGAVRIRSDSKWSVPEPELTLLINPSGEIVGYTVGNDMSSRDIEGENPLYLPQAKVYDGSCALGPCVLLSTEPLDRGTKIEMEIVREEQRAFAGSTTLAELKREPKELARFLFRDNTFSQGVFLMTGTGIVPGNDFTLAKKDMIRIHIEGIGTLENYVA
;
A
#
# COMPACT_ATOMS: atom_id res chain seq x y z
N MET A 1 25.46 -9.84 -27.38
CA MET A 1 25.17 -9.72 -25.94
C MET A 1 24.87 -8.27 -25.65
N GLN A 2 23.61 -7.85 -25.69
CA GLN A 2 23.16 -6.54 -25.24
C GLN A 2 23.10 -6.58 -23.71
N ALA A 3 23.96 -5.81 -23.06
CA ALA A 3 23.85 -5.57 -21.61
C ALA A 3 22.50 -4.92 -21.37
N ALA A 4 21.60 -5.61 -20.66
CA ALA A 4 20.33 -5.05 -20.21
C ALA A 4 20.66 -3.74 -19.49
N GLN A 5 20.26 -2.62 -20.04
CA GLN A 5 20.30 -1.32 -19.39
C GLN A 5 19.47 -1.46 -18.11
N LYS A 6 20.15 -1.59 -16.97
CA LYS A 6 19.51 -1.60 -15.65
C LYS A 6 18.76 -0.28 -15.56
N THR A 7 17.44 -0.31 -15.77
CA THR A 7 16.58 0.88 -15.71
C THR A 7 16.87 1.55 -14.36
N ARG A 8 17.39 2.78 -14.39
CA ARG A 8 17.72 3.55 -13.18
C ARG A 8 16.42 3.76 -12.40
N ARG A 9 16.26 3.02 -11.31
CA ARG A 9 15.10 3.13 -10.45
C ARG A 9 15.23 4.39 -9.61
N MET A 10 14.25 5.27 -9.66
CA MET A 10 14.13 6.44 -8.81
C MET A 10 13.11 6.16 -7.71
N LYS A 11 13.39 6.63 -6.51
CA LYS A 11 12.44 6.64 -5.40
C LYS A 11 12.12 8.07 -5.02
N LEU A 12 10.84 8.35 -4.85
CA LEU A 12 10.34 9.68 -4.50
C LEU A 12 9.87 9.68 -3.04
N TYR A 13 10.41 10.60 -2.27
CA TYR A 13 10.12 10.77 -0.84
C TYR A 13 9.42 12.09 -0.58
N ARG A 14 8.34 12.05 0.18
CA ARG A 14 7.73 13.22 0.78
C ARG A 14 8.22 13.34 2.22
N THR A 15 8.77 14.49 2.59
CA THR A 15 9.32 14.74 3.93
C THR A 15 8.86 16.08 4.49
N THR A 16 9.05 16.30 5.79
CA THR A 16 8.84 17.62 6.42
C THR A 16 9.82 18.68 5.94
N GLN A 17 10.93 18.29 5.29
CA GLN A 17 11.98 19.16 4.77
C GLN A 17 11.82 19.45 3.26
N GLY A 18 10.83 18.82 2.59
CA GLY A 18 10.59 18.94 1.16
C GLY A 18 10.44 17.61 0.47
N ILE A 19 10.53 17.63 -0.86
CA ILE A 19 10.41 16.43 -1.70
C ILE A 19 11.81 16.03 -2.14
N PHE A 20 12.16 14.75 -1.99
CA PHE A 20 13.46 14.21 -2.40
C PHE A 20 13.30 13.08 -3.40
N VAL A 21 14.23 13.01 -4.34
CA VAL A 21 14.42 11.86 -5.24
C VAL A 21 15.70 11.14 -4.83
N GLU A 22 15.61 9.84 -4.63
CA GLU A 22 16.77 8.95 -4.56
C GLU A 22 17.05 8.36 -5.94
N GLU A 23 18.24 8.60 -6.47
CA GLU A 23 18.78 7.95 -7.66
C GLU A 23 20.23 7.52 -7.40
N ASN A 24 20.57 6.26 -7.66
CA ASN A 24 21.91 5.69 -7.44
C ASN A 24 22.43 5.90 -5.99
N ASN A 25 21.58 5.68 -4.99
CA ASN A 25 21.88 5.88 -3.56
C ASN A 25 22.28 7.32 -3.19
N LYS A 26 21.88 8.29 -3.97
CA LYS A 26 22.06 9.72 -3.68
C LYS A 26 20.71 10.40 -3.66
N PHE A 27 20.52 11.32 -2.71
CA PHE A 27 19.28 12.07 -2.56
C PHE A 27 19.40 13.45 -3.20
N TYR A 28 18.38 13.87 -3.92
CA TYR A 28 18.31 15.15 -4.60
C TYR A 28 17.03 15.88 -4.18
N LEU A 29 17.15 17.14 -3.75
CA LEU A 29 16.00 17.96 -3.41
C LEU A 29 15.27 18.39 -4.69
N VAL A 30 13.96 18.18 -4.73
CA VAL A 30 13.06 18.70 -5.76
C VAL A 30 12.63 20.10 -5.37
N ARG A 31 12.80 21.08 -6.27
CA ARG A 31 12.55 22.49 -5.98
C ARG A 31 11.32 23.03 -6.72
N GLY A 32 10.60 23.94 -6.05
CA GLY A 32 9.55 24.73 -6.65
C GLY A 32 8.32 23.94 -7.12
N ARG A 33 8.03 22.82 -6.45
CA ARG A 33 6.88 21.96 -6.77
C ARG A 33 6.13 21.56 -5.52
N ASP A 34 4.81 21.51 -5.67
CA ASP A 34 3.90 20.86 -4.72
C ASP A 34 3.82 19.37 -4.98
N TRP A 35 3.53 18.58 -3.94
CA TRP A 35 3.44 17.13 -4.05
C TRP A 35 2.34 16.68 -5.01
N ASP A 36 1.14 17.25 -4.88
CA ASP A 36 -0.01 16.86 -5.69
C ASP A 36 0.18 17.22 -7.17
N GLU A 37 0.71 18.43 -7.45
CA GLU A 37 1.08 18.83 -8.81
C GLU A 37 2.08 17.85 -9.44
N LEU A 38 3.03 17.40 -8.64
CA LEU A 38 4.09 16.55 -9.11
C LEU A 38 3.59 15.15 -9.47
N ILE A 39 2.90 14.48 -8.53
CA ILE A 39 2.47 13.08 -8.72
C ILE A 39 1.28 12.93 -9.67
N SER A 40 0.51 14.00 -9.91
CA SER A 40 -0.55 14.02 -10.93
C SER A 40 -0.01 14.26 -12.35
N SER A 41 1.30 14.55 -12.49
CA SER A 41 1.91 14.82 -13.79
C SER A 41 1.91 13.58 -14.70
N PRO A 42 1.51 13.68 -15.98
CA PRO A 42 1.50 12.54 -16.90
C PRO A 42 2.90 11.97 -17.18
N ASN A 43 3.95 12.78 -17.01
CA ASN A 43 5.35 12.39 -17.26
C ASN A 43 6.20 12.58 -15.98
N LEU A 44 5.78 11.98 -14.88
CA LEU A 44 6.38 12.18 -13.57
C LEU A 44 7.91 12.04 -13.57
N SER A 45 8.45 10.98 -14.16
CA SER A 45 9.91 10.75 -14.19
C SER A 45 10.68 11.85 -14.94
N SER A 46 10.17 12.35 -16.07
CA SER A 46 10.79 13.45 -16.81
C SER A 46 10.69 14.75 -16.03
N ARG A 47 9.52 15.00 -15.45
CA ARG A 47 9.26 16.19 -14.64
C ARG A 47 10.19 16.28 -13.44
N LEU A 48 10.44 15.16 -12.77
CA LEU A 48 11.38 15.08 -11.65
C LEU A 48 12.80 15.42 -12.09
N ARG A 49 13.27 14.91 -13.24
CA ARG A 49 14.59 15.23 -13.76
C ARG A 49 14.79 16.73 -14.07
N GLU A 50 13.71 17.42 -14.45
CA GLU A 50 13.74 18.88 -14.67
C GLU A 50 13.82 19.66 -13.36
N CYS A 51 13.20 19.16 -12.29
CA CYS A 51 13.02 19.88 -11.02
C CYS A 51 14.02 19.45 -9.93
N MET A 52 14.68 18.29 -10.05
CA MET A 52 15.66 17.85 -9.07
C MET A 52 16.93 18.70 -9.15
N GLY A 53 17.57 18.91 -7.99
CA GLY A 53 18.85 19.61 -7.89
C GLY A 53 19.95 18.91 -8.71
N ARG A 54 20.90 19.69 -9.23
CA ARG A 54 22.04 19.13 -9.98
C ARG A 54 23.03 18.39 -9.09
N GLU A 55 23.17 18.85 -7.84
CA GLU A 55 24.05 18.25 -6.84
C GLU A 55 23.21 17.47 -5.81
N PRO A 56 23.74 16.37 -5.28
CA PRO A 56 23.09 15.67 -4.18
C PRO A 56 22.88 16.59 -2.98
N ALA A 57 21.80 16.38 -2.25
CA ALA A 57 21.54 17.06 -1.00
C ALA A 57 22.63 16.71 0.02
N SER A 58 23.02 17.69 0.83
CA SER A 58 24.03 17.52 1.89
C SER A 58 23.59 16.58 3.01
N SER A 59 22.25 16.45 3.19
CA SER A 59 21.65 15.57 4.20
C SER A 59 20.28 15.09 3.72
N PHE A 60 19.88 13.91 4.19
CA PHE A 60 18.53 13.36 4.09
C PHE A 60 18.20 12.71 5.44
N ASP A 61 17.14 13.13 6.07
CA ASP A 61 16.72 12.60 7.36
C ASP A 61 15.57 11.60 7.18
N PRO A 62 15.80 10.29 7.39
CA PRO A 62 14.73 9.28 7.32
C PRO A 62 13.59 9.50 8.32
N ALA A 63 13.86 10.14 9.46
CA ALA A 63 12.81 10.44 10.45
C ALA A 63 11.84 11.54 9.99
N ALA A 64 12.24 12.32 8.97
CA ALA A 64 11.40 13.36 8.37
C ALA A 64 10.41 12.83 7.32
N ILE A 65 10.44 11.53 6.99
CA ILE A 65 9.60 10.94 5.94
C ILE A 65 8.13 10.98 6.36
N LEU A 66 7.29 11.44 5.44
CA LEU A 66 5.83 11.49 5.56
C LEU A 66 5.18 10.43 4.66
N ALA A 67 3.88 10.16 4.88
CA ALA A 67 3.11 9.36 3.92
C ALA A 67 3.20 9.99 2.51
N PRO A 68 3.37 9.18 1.44
CA PRO A 68 3.51 9.68 0.07
C PRO A 68 2.16 10.09 -0.55
N VAL A 69 1.29 10.71 0.22
CA VAL A 69 -0.07 11.10 -0.15
C VAL A 69 -0.46 12.42 0.53
N VAL A 70 -1.26 13.25 -0.15
CA VAL A 70 -1.81 14.50 0.40
C VAL A 70 -3.30 14.55 0.12
N SER A 71 -3.73 14.89 -1.10
CA SER A 71 -5.14 15.00 -1.47
C SER A 71 -5.71 13.76 -2.14
N GLN A 72 -4.87 12.81 -2.55
CA GLN A 72 -5.30 11.59 -3.22
C GLN A 72 -6.17 10.72 -2.32
N GLU A 73 -7.10 10.02 -2.93
CA GLU A 73 -7.80 8.92 -2.27
C GLU A 73 -6.94 7.66 -2.25
N VAL A 74 -7.18 6.80 -1.28
CA VAL A 74 -6.66 5.43 -1.24
C VAL A 74 -7.83 4.47 -1.38
N TRP A 75 -7.75 3.62 -2.38
CA TRP A 75 -8.67 2.51 -2.62
C TRP A 75 -7.95 1.19 -2.39
N ALA A 76 -8.69 0.11 -2.21
CA ALA A 76 -8.14 -1.22 -2.04
C ALA A 76 -8.92 -2.27 -2.83
N ALA A 77 -8.23 -3.35 -3.18
CA ALA A 77 -8.80 -4.52 -3.85
C ALA A 77 -8.80 -5.70 -2.88
N GLY A 78 -9.97 -6.30 -2.67
CA GLY A 78 -10.11 -7.49 -1.84
C GLY A 78 -10.01 -8.80 -2.64
N VAL A 79 -9.73 -9.90 -1.94
CA VAL A 79 -9.79 -11.29 -2.47
C VAL A 79 -8.96 -11.51 -3.73
N THR A 80 -7.79 -10.91 -3.79
CA THR A 80 -6.90 -10.95 -4.97
C THR A 80 -5.84 -12.05 -4.91
N TYR A 81 -5.55 -12.59 -3.71
CA TYR A 81 -4.65 -13.72 -3.49
C TYR A 81 -5.45 -14.96 -3.09
N TYR A 82 -4.95 -16.14 -3.45
CA TYR A 82 -5.58 -17.40 -3.04
C TYR A 82 -5.70 -17.52 -1.50
N ARG A 83 -4.68 -17.09 -0.78
CA ARG A 83 -4.64 -17.12 0.68
C ARG A 83 -5.66 -16.19 1.32
N SER A 84 -5.82 -14.96 0.80
CA SER A 84 -6.85 -14.03 1.27
C SER A 84 -8.27 -14.53 1.01
N ARG A 85 -8.51 -15.19 -0.14
CA ARG A 85 -9.78 -15.88 -0.42
C ARG A 85 -10.10 -16.91 0.66
N ASN A 86 -9.17 -17.79 0.99
CA ASN A 86 -9.40 -18.85 1.99
C ASN A 86 -9.67 -18.26 3.38
N ALA A 87 -8.90 -17.24 3.80
CA ALA A 87 -9.12 -16.56 5.06
C ALA A 87 -10.53 -15.96 5.16
N ARG A 88 -10.97 -15.25 4.12
CA ARG A 88 -12.32 -14.66 4.07
C ARG A 88 -13.44 -15.71 4.07
N MET A 89 -13.24 -16.83 3.39
CA MET A 89 -14.19 -17.95 3.43
C MET A 89 -14.31 -18.54 4.83
N ASP A 90 -13.20 -18.68 5.55
CA ASP A 90 -13.18 -19.22 6.92
C ASP A 90 -13.84 -18.26 7.92
N GLU A 91 -13.58 -16.95 7.80
CA GLU A 91 -14.16 -15.89 8.65
C GLU A 91 -15.67 -15.76 8.52
N SER A 92 -16.20 -15.99 7.33
CA SER A 92 -17.63 -15.76 7.01
C SER A 92 -18.48 -17.04 7.00
N LYS A 93 -17.93 -18.19 7.44
CA LYS A 93 -18.65 -19.47 7.44
C LYS A 93 -20.00 -19.40 8.16
N ASP A 94 -20.03 -18.81 9.34
CA ASP A 94 -21.23 -18.72 10.18
C ASP A 94 -22.26 -17.72 9.64
N ALA A 95 -21.81 -16.70 8.87
CA ALA A 95 -22.66 -15.69 8.24
C ALA A 95 -23.15 -16.07 6.82
N GLY A 96 -22.83 -17.28 6.35
CA GLY A 96 -23.18 -17.72 4.99
C GLY A 96 -22.40 -17.02 3.87
N GLY A 97 -21.36 -16.24 4.22
CA GLY A 97 -20.59 -15.40 3.29
C GLY A 97 -19.57 -16.16 2.45
N GLY A 98 -19.18 -17.39 2.81
CA GLY A 98 -18.12 -18.13 2.13
C GLY A 98 -18.32 -18.27 0.61
N SER A 99 -19.54 -18.44 0.14
CA SER A 99 -19.86 -18.52 -1.30
C SER A 99 -19.65 -17.21 -2.06
N PHE A 100 -19.75 -16.04 -1.41
CA PHE A 100 -19.56 -14.73 -2.03
C PHE A 100 -18.09 -14.50 -2.36
N TYR A 101 -17.17 -14.80 -1.43
CA TYR A 101 -15.74 -14.61 -1.62
C TYR A 101 -15.17 -15.55 -2.69
N ASP A 102 -15.68 -16.78 -2.78
CA ASP A 102 -15.32 -17.70 -3.85
C ASP A 102 -15.78 -17.17 -5.22
N ARG A 103 -17.01 -16.66 -5.29
CA ARG A 103 -17.54 -16.04 -6.51
C ARG A 103 -16.73 -14.81 -6.92
N VAL A 104 -16.38 -13.90 -5.99
CA VAL A 104 -15.58 -12.70 -6.28
C VAL A 104 -14.17 -13.09 -6.76
N TYR A 105 -13.55 -14.11 -6.16
CA TYR A 105 -12.25 -14.59 -6.62
C TYR A 105 -12.30 -15.11 -8.07
N ALA A 106 -13.38 -15.77 -8.46
CA ALA A 106 -13.56 -16.31 -9.81
C ALA A 106 -14.16 -15.29 -10.81
N ALA A 107 -14.83 -14.23 -10.33
CA ALA A 107 -15.53 -13.26 -11.15
C ALA A 107 -14.59 -12.44 -12.05
N GLU A 108 -15.12 -11.89 -13.15
CA GLU A 108 -14.42 -10.87 -13.94
C GLU A 108 -14.24 -9.58 -13.14
N ARG A 109 -15.29 -9.12 -12.45
CA ARG A 109 -15.27 -7.89 -11.63
C ARG A 109 -14.53 -8.11 -10.32
N PRO A 110 -13.44 -7.35 -10.01
CA PRO A 110 -12.77 -7.41 -8.72
C PRO A 110 -13.62 -6.75 -7.62
N GLU A 111 -13.38 -7.11 -6.38
CA GLU A 111 -13.79 -6.30 -5.24
C GLU A 111 -12.89 -5.06 -5.17
N LEU A 112 -13.48 -3.88 -5.18
CA LEU A 112 -12.81 -2.60 -4.98
C LEU A 112 -13.60 -1.79 -3.96
N PHE A 113 -12.90 -1.19 -3.01
CA PHE A 113 -13.52 -0.37 -1.98
C PHE A 113 -12.65 0.85 -1.63
N PHE A 114 -13.30 1.92 -1.20
CA PHE A 114 -12.63 3.09 -0.66
C PHE A 114 -11.99 2.75 0.68
N LYS A 115 -10.68 3.04 0.83
CA LYS A 115 -9.91 2.74 2.04
C LYS A 115 -9.69 3.96 2.92
N SER A 116 -9.25 5.07 2.33
CA SER A 116 -8.94 6.27 3.10
C SER A 116 -8.87 7.53 2.22
N SER A 117 -9.13 8.68 2.81
CA SER A 117 -8.67 9.95 2.24
C SER A 117 -7.20 10.18 2.62
N GLY A 118 -6.44 10.87 1.77
CA GLY A 118 -5.00 11.09 1.97
C GLY A 118 -4.64 11.67 3.34
N ARG A 119 -5.45 12.61 3.84
CA ARG A 119 -5.25 13.25 5.16
C ARG A 119 -5.36 12.30 6.37
N ARG A 120 -5.95 11.12 6.19
CA ARG A 120 -6.12 10.09 7.25
C ARG A 120 -5.08 8.97 7.15
N VAL A 121 -4.22 9.03 6.13
CA VAL A 121 -3.17 8.02 5.92
C VAL A 121 -2.02 8.28 6.87
N VAL A 122 -1.58 7.23 7.55
CA VAL A 122 -0.43 7.23 8.45
C VAL A 122 0.85 7.03 7.64
N GLY A 123 1.88 7.82 7.93
CA GLY A 123 3.22 7.67 7.35
C GLY A 123 4.10 6.69 8.14
N PRO A 124 5.35 6.50 7.68
CA PRO A 124 6.35 5.73 8.42
C PRO A 124 6.51 6.26 9.85
N GLN A 125 6.78 5.35 10.79
CA GLN A 125 6.92 5.62 12.23
C GLN A 125 5.65 6.21 12.89
N GLY A 126 4.54 6.29 12.17
CA GLY A 126 3.27 6.80 12.67
C GLY A 126 2.43 5.71 13.35
N ALA A 127 1.44 6.17 14.14
CA ALA A 127 0.53 5.30 14.87
C ALA A 127 -0.62 4.82 13.99
N VAL A 128 -0.70 3.53 13.73
CA VAL A 128 -1.92 2.88 13.22
C VAL A 128 -2.83 2.50 14.40
N ARG A 129 -4.10 2.23 14.12
CA ARG A 129 -5.08 1.98 15.17
C ARG A 129 -5.85 0.69 14.91
N ILE A 130 -6.30 0.08 16.00
CA ILE A 130 -7.32 -0.97 16.01
C ILE A 130 -8.63 -0.39 16.55
N ARG A 131 -9.75 -0.88 16.07
CA ARG A 131 -11.06 -0.39 16.53
C ARG A 131 -11.34 -0.82 17.96
N SER A 132 -11.97 0.05 18.74
CA SER A 132 -12.32 -0.23 20.12
C SER A 132 -13.45 -1.25 20.27
N ASP A 133 -14.25 -1.47 19.23
CA ASP A 133 -15.37 -2.41 19.17
C ASP A 133 -15.02 -3.71 18.42
N SER A 134 -13.75 -3.89 17.99
CA SER A 134 -13.23 -5.09 17.36
C SER A 134 -12.40 -5.91 18.34
N LYS A 135 -12.54 -7.23 18.30
CA LYS A 135 -11.77 -8.18 19.08
C LYS A 135 -10.72 -8.93 18.26
N TRP A 136 -10.77 -8.76 16.93
CA TRP A 136 -9.86 -9.43 16.02
C TRP A 136 -9.41 -8.47 14.91
N SER A 137 -8.24 -7.89 15.12
CA SER A 137 -7.65 -6.91 14.20
C SER A 137 -6.30 -7.39 13.69
N VAL A 138 -6.05 -7.24 12.40
CA VAL A 138 -4.81 -7.66 11.75
C VAL A 138 -4.31 -6.59 10.78
N PRO A 139 -2.98 -6.51 10.52
CA PRO A 139 -2.43 -5.75 9.41
C PRO A 139 -2.45 -6.60 8.15
N GLU A 140 -2.72 -5.98 7.01
CA GLU A 140 -2.65 -6.60 5.69
C GLU A 140 -1.57 -5.87 4.86
N PRO A 141 -0.39 -6.51 4.65
CA PRO A 141 0.68 -5.93 3.84
C PRO A 141 0.34 -6.01 2.36
N GLU A 142 0.42 -4.86 1.66
CA GLU A 142 -0.02 -4.77 0.28
C GLU A 142 0.95 -3.98 -0.59
N LEU A 143 1.21 -4.48 -1.81
CA LEU A 143 1.71 -3.61 -2.85
C LEU A 143 0.64 -2.56 -3.17
N THR A 144 1.04 -1.30 -3.21
CA THR A 144 0.13 -0.20 -3.51
C THR A 144 0.58 0.53 -4.76
N LEU A 145 -0.31 0.71 -5.72
CA LEU A 145 -0.09 1.40 -6.98
C LEU A 145 -0.28 2.91 -6.78
N LEU A 146 0.59 3.73 -7.36
CA LEU A 146 0.29 5.13 -7.64
C LEU A 146 -0.17 5.22 -9.10
N ILE A 147 -1.38 5.71 -9.31
CA ILE A 147 -2.03 5.85 -10.61
C ILE A 147 -2.29 7.32 -10.88
N ASN A 148 -1.82 7.82 -12.02
CA ASN A 148 -2.01 9.22 -12.42
C ASN A 148 -3.46 9.50 -12.87
N PRO A 149 -3.84 10.77 -13.10
CA PRO A 149 -5.19 11.11 -13.56
C PRO A 149 -5.62 10.49 -14.89
N SER A 150 -4.67 10.02 -15.71
CA SER A 150 -4.94 9.33 -16.98
C SER A 150 -5.18 7.81 -16.81
N GLY A 151 -5.16 7.30 -15.56
CA GLY A 151 -5.33 5.86 -15.27
C GLY A 151 -4.07 5.02 -15.47
N GLU A 152 -2.89 5.65 -15.63
CA GLU A 152 -1.62 4.96 -15.83
C GLU A 152 -0.91 4.74 -14.49
N ILE A 153 -0.39 3.53 -14.27
CA ILE A 153 0.45 3.23 -13.12
C ILE A 153 1.81 3.90 -13.34
N VAL A 154 2.19 4.80 -12.42
CA VAL A 154 3.44 5.57 -12.50
C VAL A 154 4.42 5.23 -11.37
N GLY A 155 3.99 4.44 -10.40
CA GLY A 155 4.85 4.03 -9.29
C GLY A 155 4.18 3.05 -8.32
N TYR A 156 4.97 2.64 -7.33
CA TYR A 156 4.60 1.63 -6.33
C TYR A 156 5.07 2.06 -4.95
N THR A 157 4.27 1.76 -3.93
CA THR A 157 4.64 1.98 -2.52
C THR A 157 4.19 0.79 -1.66
N VAL A 158 4.62 0.76 -0.41
CA VAL A 158 4.15 -0.23 0.57
C VAL A 158 2.88 0.29 1.22
N GLY A 159 1.87 -0.55 1.35
CA GLY A 159 0.63 -0.28 2.05
C GLY A 159 0.39 -1.22 3.23
N ASN A 160 -0.32 -0.72 4.23
CA ASN A 160 -0.88 -1.48 5.33
C ASN A 160 -2.38 -1.20 5.40
N ASP A 161 -3.19 -2.19 5.01
CA ASP A 161 -4.64 -2.20 5.14
C ASP A 161 -5.03 -2.79 6.50
N MET A 162 -5.14 -1.94 7.53
CA MET A 162 -5.58 -2.36 8.85
C MET A 162 -7.03 -2.81 8.79
N SER A 163 -7.29 -4.01 9.32
CA SER A 163 -8.56 -4.72 9.14
C SER A 163 -9.12 -5.23 10.46
N SER A 164 -10.42 -4.99 10.69
CA SER A 164 -11.19 -5.55 11.81
C SER A 164 -11.94 -6.79 11.31
N ARG A 165 -11.30 -7.94 11.45
CA ARG A 165 -11.72 -9.20 10.85
C ARG A 165 -13.03 -9.75 11.36
N ASP A 166 -13.31 -9.59 12.64
CA ASP A 166 -14.58 -9.97 13.26
C ASP A 166 -15.75 -9.19 12.64
N ILE A 167 -15.56 -7.89 12.38
CA ILE A 167 -16.60 -7.06 11.73
C ILE A 167 -16.79 -7.45 10.27
N GLU A 168 -15.68 -7.74 9.55
CA GLU A 168 -15.77 -8.24 8.16
C GLU A 168 -16.49 -9.59 8.09
N GLY A 169 -16.19 -10.49 9.03
CA GLY A 169 -16.80 -11.83 9.09
C GLY A 169 -18.27 -11.82 9.52
N GLU A 170 -18.67 -10.83 10.32
CA GLU A 170 -20.06 -10.71 10.79
C GLU A 170 -21.03 -10.47 9.63
N ASN A 171 -20.72 -9.54 8.73
CA ASN A 171 -21.53 -9.25 7.56
C ASN A 171 -20.71 -8.52 6.47
N PRO A 172 -20.69 -9.00 5.21
CA PRO A 172 -20.01 -8.32 4.11
C PRO A 172 -20.39 -6.86 3.91
N LEU A 173 -21.61 -6.46 4.31
CA LEU A 173 -22.08 -5.06 4.24
C LEU A 173 -21.40 -4.15 5.28
N TYR A 174 -20.72 -4.72 6.27
CA TYR A 174 -19.97 -3.97 7.27
C TYR A 174 -18.50 -3.69 6.85
N LEU A 175 -18.10 -4.10 5.63
CA LEU A 175 -16.77 -3.84 5.10
C LEU A 175 -16.30 -2.38 5.28
N PRO A 176 -17.12 -1.34 5.02
CA PRO A 176 -16.69 0.04 5.26
C PRO A 176 -16.35 0.32 6.72
N GLN A 177 -17.06 -0.26 7.68
CA GLN A 177 -16.74 -0.09 9.11
C GLN A 177 -15.48 -0.86 9.50
N ALA A 178 -15.28 -2.04 8.95
CA ALA A 178 -14.11 -2.88 9.21
C ALA A 178 -12.80 -2.29 8.66
N LYS A 179 -12.88 -1.53 7.57
CA LYS A 179 -11.72 -1.05 6.79
C LYS A 179 -11.49 0.46 6.86
N VAL A 180 -12.52 1.29 7.15
CA VAL A 180 -12.44 2.75 7.03
C VAL A 180 -12.67 3.42 8.38
N TYR A 181 -11.58 3.61 9.13
CA TYR A 181 -11.57 4.31 10.41
C TYR A 181 -10.23 5.05 10.59
N ASP A 182 -10.11 5.89 11.61
CA ASP A 182 -8.89 6.66 11.85
C ASP A 182 -7.71 5.76 12.16
N GLY A 183 -6.59 5.96 11.44
CA GLY A 183 -5.39 5.14 11.58
C GLY A 183 -5.51 3.75 10.97
N SER A 184 -6.51 3.49 10.11
CA SER A 184 -6.71 2.20 9.45
C SER A 184 -5.87 2.00 8.19
N CYS A 185 -5.18 3.02 7.71
CA CYS A 185 -4.41 2.99 6.47
C CYS A 185 -3.04 3.60 6.66
N ALA A 186 -1.98 2.90 6.27
CA ALA A 186 -0.64 3.47 6.24
C ALA A 186 0.03 3.24 4.88
N LEU A 187 0.83 4.24 4.42
CA LEU A 187 1.59 4.20 3.17
C LEU A 187 3.02 4.70 3.38
N GLY A 188 3.98 4.11 2.69
CA GLY A 188 5.37 4.55 2.69
C GLY A 188 6.37 3.43 2.36
N PRO A 189 7.66 3.65 2.56
CA PRO A 189 8.31 4.92 2.95
C PRO A 189 8.46 5.90 1.79
N CYS A 190 8.31 5.42 0.54
CA CYS A 190 8.51 6.20 -0.68
C CYS A 190 7.65 5.67 -1.81
N VAL A 191 7.63 6.37 -2.93
CA VAL A 191 7.13 5.84 -4.21
C VAL A 191 8.30 5.41 -5.06
N LEU A 192 8.42 4.12 -5.36
CA LEU A 192 9.30 3.59 -6.40
C LEU A 192 8.69 3.92 -7.77
N LEU A 193 9.35 4.76 -8.54
CA LEU A 193 8.86 5.17 -9.85
C LEU A 193 9.13 4.08 -10.90
N SER A 194 8.08 3.60 -11.50
CA SER A 194 8.13 2.67 -12.62
C SER A 194 6.79 2.65 -13.34
N THR A 195 6.82 2.68 -14.66
CA THR A 195 5.67 2.43 -15.55
C THR A 195 5.55 0.94 -15.91
N GLU A 196 6.62 0.18 -15.68
CA GLU A 196 6.65 -1.25 -15.91
C GLU A 196 6.18 -2.00 -14.66
N PRO A 197 5.49 -3.13 -14.82
CA PRO A 197 5.14 -4.01 -13.70
C PRO A 197 6.40 -4.43 -12.92
N LEU A 198 6.25 -4.59 -11.62
CA LEU A 198 7.29 -5.24 -10.81
C LEU A 198 7.40 -6.72 -11.20
N ASP A 199 8.59 -7.28 -10.98
CA ASP A 199 8.82 -8.71 -11.20
C ASP A 199 7.86 -9.54 -10.34
N ARG A 200 7.30 -10.60 -10.91
CA ARG A 200 6.37 -11.50 -10.20
C ARG A 200 7.02 -12.18 -9.00
N GLY A 201 8.34 -12.34 -9.01
CA GLY A 201 9.12 -12.85 -7.88
C GLY A 201 9.35 -11.84 -6.76
N THR A 202 8.97 -10.55 -6.93
CA THR A 202 9.14 -9.52 -5.90
C THR A 202 8.54 -9.97 -4.58
N LYS A 203 9.36 -9.98 -3.54
CA LYS A 203 9.03 -10.47 -2.21
C LYS A 203 8.32 -9.39 -1.38
N ILE A 204 7.29 -9.80 -0.67
CA ILE A 204 6.59 -9.03 0.36
C ILE A 204 6.77 -9.78 1.67
N GLU A 205 7.23 -9.09 2.71
CA GLU A 205 7.47 -9.64 4.04
C GLU A 205 6.78 -8.79 5.09
N MET A 206 6.27 -9.43 6.11
CA MET A 206 5.73 -8.77 7.30
C MET A 206 6.26 -9.40 8.56
N GLU A 207 6.64 -8.57 9.51
CA GLU A 207 6.98 -8.96 10.88
C GLU A 207 6.19 -8.11 11.87
N ILE A 208 5.70 -8.73 12.93
CA ILE A 208 5.06 -8.04 14.06
C ILE A 208 5.87 -8.37 15.32
N VAL A 209 6.29 -7.31 16.02
CA VAL A 209 7.06 -7.42 17.27
C VAL A 209 6.20 -6.90 18.42
N ARG A 210 6.07 -7.72 19.46
CA ARG A 210 5.36 -7.41 20.71
C ARG A 210 6.32 -7.64 21.86
N GLU A 211 6.51 -6.64 22.73
CA GLU A 211 7.40 -6.76 23.89
C GLU A 211 8.79 -7.30 23.54
N GLU A 212 9.39 -6.75 22.47
CA GLU A 212 10.69 -7.11 21.92
C GLU A 212 10.79 -8.55 21.37
N GLN A 213 9.69 -9.30 21.34
CA GLN A 213 9.62 -10.65 20.76
C GLN A 213 8.84 -10.65 19.44
N ARG A 214 9.24 -11.53 18.53
CA ARG A 214 8.50 -11.73 17.28
C ARG A 214 7.19 -12.44 17.56
N ALA A 215 6.06 -11.69 17.46
CA ALA A 215 4.71 -12.23 17.62
C ALA A 215 4.20 -12.88 16.33
N PHE A 216 4.63 -12.39 15.16
CA PHE A 216 4.26 -12.94 13.87
C PHE A 216 5.34 -12.64 12.82
N ALA A 217 5.51 -13.52 11.85
CA ALA A 217 6.23 -13.25 10.62
C ALA A 217 5.61 -14.04 9.46
N GLY A 218 5.58 -13.42 8.28
CA GLY A 218 5.07 -14.04 7.06
C GLY A 218 5.70 -13.43 5.82
N SER A 219 5.65 -14.17 4.72
CA SER A 219 6.12 -13.70 3.42
C SER A 219 5.29 -14.27 2.28
N THR A 220 5.24 -13.53 1.18
CA THR A 220 4.63 -13.93 -0.10
C THR A 220 5.40 -13.29 -1.25
N THR A 221 5.01 -13.59 -2.47
CA THR A 221 5.52 -12.92 -3.67
C THR A 221 4.36 -12.43 -4.54
N LEU A 222 4.64 -11.53 -5.47
CA LEU A 222 3.65 -11.08 -6.45
C LEU A 222 3.21 -12.18 -7.42
N ALA A 223 3.89 -13.35 -7.44
CA ALA A 223 3.44 -14.50 -8.21
C ALA A 223 2.09 -15.04 -7.72
N GLU A 224 1.82 -14.90 -6.41
CA GLU A 224 0.57 -15.33 -5.78
C GLU A 224 -0.61 -14.35 -6.01
N LEU A 225 -0.35 -13.15 -6.53
CA LEU A 225 -1.38 -12.19 -6.92
C LEU A 225 -2.04 -12.66 -8.21
N LYS A 226 -3.32 -13.03 -8.13
CA LYS A 226 -4.11 -13.51 -9.28
C LYS A 226 -4.47 -12.37 -10.24
N ARG A 227 -4.82 -11.20 -9.69
CA ARG A 227 -5.27 -10.05 -10.47
C ARG A 227 -4.09 -9.25 -11.00
N GLU A 228 -4.11 -8.94 -12.29
CA GLU A 228 -3.11 -8.04 -12.85
C GLU A 228 -3.34 -6.59 -12.36
N PRO A 229 -2.28 -5.88 -11.91
CA PRO A 229 -2.42 -4.50 -11.44
C PRO A 229 -3.11 -3.56 -12.44
N LYS A 230 -2.83 -3.70 -13.74
CA LYS A 230 -3.48 -2.93 -14.81
C LYS A 230 -4.98 -3.23 -14.92
N GLU A 231 -5.41 -4.45 -14.63
CA GLU A 231 -6.83 -4.81 -14.59
C GLU A 231 -7.54 -4.09 -13.45
N LEU A 232 -6.95 -4.10 -12.24
CA LEU A 232 -7.50 -3.39 -11.08
C LEU A 232 -7.62 -1.89 -11.34
N ALA A 233 -6.58 -1.27 -11.90
CA ALA A 233 -6.59 0.14 -12.30
C ALA A 233 -7.72 0.44 -13.30
N ARG A 234 -7.88 -0.40 -14.35
CA ARG A 234 -8.94 -0.23 -15.35
C ARG A 234 -10.34 -0.31 -14.73
N PHE A 235 -10.57 -1.20 -13.77
CA PHE A 235 -11.87 -1.28 -13.08
C PHE A 235 -12.11 -0.09 -12.17
N LEU A 236 -11.07 0.40 -11.48
CA LEU A 236 -11.18 1.57 -10.61
C LEU A 236 -11.54 2.85 -11.39
N PHE A 237 -10.96 3.02 -12.57
CA PHE A 237 -11.18 4.20 -13.43
C PHE A 237 -12.44 4.11 -14.30
N ARG A 238 -13.20 3.00 -14.26
CA ARG A 238 -14.45 2.89 -15.02
C ARG A 238 -15.51 3.80 -14.38
N ASP A 239 -15.86 4.86 -15.12
CA ASP A 239 -16.81 5.91 -14.68
C ASP A 239 -16.40 6.68 -13.42
N ASN A 240 -15.10 6.63 -13.05
CA ASN A 240 -14.49 7.41 -11.96
C ASN A 240 -13.38 8.31 -12.49
N THR A 241 -13.29 9.52 -11.93
CA THR A 241 -12.24 10.48 -12.24
C THR A 241 -11.45 10.84 -10.98
N PHE A 242 -10.13 10.75 -11.06
CA PHE A 242 -9.22 11.10 -9.98
C PHE A 242 -8.29 12.22 -10.44
N SER A 243 -8.70 13.47 -10.29
CA SER A 243 -7.99 14.65 -10.81
C SER A 243 -6.58 14.84 -10.23
N GLN A 244 -6.32 14.28 -9.05
CA GLN A 244 -5.00 14.32 -8.38
C GLN A 244 -4.29 12.95 -8.41
N GLY A 245 -4.78 12.01 -9.24
CA GLY A 245 -4.37 10.61 -9.17
C GLY A 245 -4.96 9.88 -7.95
N VAL A 246 -4.60 8.64 -7.78
CA VAL A 246 -5.14 7.76 -6.72
C VAL A 246 -4.12 6.70 -6.33
N PHE A 247 -4.16 6.28 -5.06
CA PHE A 247 -3.46 5.09 -4.61
C PHE A 247 -4.42 3.89 -4.61
N LEU A 248 -3.95 2.73 -5.10
CA LEU A 248 -4.72 1.49 -5.11
C LEU A 248 -3.90 0.35 -4.48
N MET A 249 -4.32 -0.09 -3.31
CA MET A 249 -3.83 -1.30 -2.65
C MET A 249 -4.31 -2.54 -3.42
N THR A 250 -3.43 -3.53 -3.63
CA THR A 250 -3.71 -4.65 -4.54
C THR A 250 -4.17 -5.92 -3.83
N GLY A 251 -4.37 -5.87 -2.52
CA GLY A 251 -4.70 -7.02 -1.68
C GLY A 251 -3.47 -7.70 -1.06
N THR A 252 -3.72 -8.56 -0.09
CA THR A 252 -2.68 -9.24 0.68
C THR A 252 -2.59 -10.74 0.39
N GLY A 253 -1.37 -11.26 0.39
CA GLY A 253 -1.06 -12.70 0.40
C GLY A 253 -0.54 -13.19 1.76
N ILE A 254 -0.47 -12.32 2.78
CA ILE A 254 -0.01 -12.66 4.13
C ILE A 254 -1.16 -12.45 5.10
N VAL A 255 -1.62 -13.53 5.70
CA VAL A 255 -2.74 -13.52 6.64
C VAL A 255 -2.28 -14.23 7.92
N PRO A 256 -2.21 -13.52 9.06
CA PRO A 256 -2.01 -14.16 10.36
C PRO A 256 -3.11 -15.21 10.65
N GLY A 257 -2.78 -16.21 11.46
CA GLY A 257 -3.74 -17.23 11.87
C GLY A 257 -4.90 -16.68 12.70
N ASN A 258 -5.97 -17.46 12.82
CA ASN A 258 -7.19 -17.07 13.54
C ASN A 258 -6.99 -16.86 15.05
N ASP A 259 -5.89 -17.33 15.58
CA ASP A 259 -5.45 -17.15 16.97
C ASP A 259 -4.65 -15.87 17.21
N PHE A 260 -4.34 -15.11 16.14
CA PHE A 260 -3.58 -13.87 16.21
C PHE A 260 -4.50 -12.66 16.15
N THR A 261 -4.31 -11.70 17.04
CA THR A 261 -4.84 -10.34 16.95
C THR A 261 -3.80 -9.33 17.39
N LEU A 262 -3.81 -8.14 16.79
CA LEU A 262 -2.97 -7.03 17.19
C LEU A 262 -3.30 -6.56 18.61
N ALA A 263 -2.26 -6.07 19.29
CA ALA A 263 -2.35 -5.40 20.57
C ALA A 263 -1.72 -4.00 20.51
N LYS A 264 -2.09 -3.14 21.47
CA LYS A 264 -1.44 -1.83 21.61
C LYS A 264 0.06 -2.00 21.81
N LYS A 265 0.84 -1.11 21.20
CA LYS A 265 2.31 -1.08 21.17
C LYS A 265 2.97 -2.14 20.26
N ASP A 266 2.20 -3.01 19.59
CA ASP A 266 2.79 -3.85 18.55
C ASP A 266 3.49 -2.98 17.52
N MET A 267 4.69 -3.40 17.10
CA MET A 267 5.43 -2.82 16.01
C MET A 267 5.21 -3.67 14.76
N ILE A 268 4.70 -3.06 13.70
CA ILE A 268 4.42 -3.71 12.41
C ILE A 268 5.47 -3.24 11.41
N ARG A 269 6.22 -4.17 10.81
CA ARG A 269 7.18 -3.92 9.73
C ARG A 269 6.74 -4.63 8.48
N ILE A 270 6.53 -3.89 7.41
CA ILE A 270 6.19 -4.41 6.08
C ILE A 270 7.29 -4.03 5.12
N HIS A 271 7.94 -5.02 4.52
CA HIS A 271 9.00 -4.83 3.55
C HIS A 271 8.55 -5.33 2.18
N ILE A 272 8.76 -4.50 1.14
CA ILE A 272 8.61 -4.91 -0.27
C ILE A 272 9.95 -4.68 -0.96
N GLU A 273 10.47 -5.75 -1.57
CA GLU A 273 11.75 -5.75 -2.26
C GLU A 273 11.80 -4.65 -3.34
N GLY A 274 12.87 -3.87 -3.32
CA GLY A 274 13.09 -2.74 -4.23
C GLY A 274 12.40 -1.44 -3.82
N ILE A 275 11.37 -1.46 -2.96
CA ILE A 275 10.69 -0.26 -2.44
C ILE A 275 11.31 0.14 -1.11
N GLY A 276 11.21 -0.70 -0.08
CA GLY A 276 11.71 -0.43 1.26
C GLY A 276 10.78 -0.96 2.34
N THR A 277 10.93 -0.44 3.55
CA THR A 277 10.18 -0.88 4.73
C THR A 277 9.28 0.23 5.26
N LEU A 278 7.99 -0.08 5.41
CA LEU A 278 7.02 0.71 6.17
C LEU A 278 6.96 0.14 7.59
N GLU A 279 7.26 0.97 8.57
CA GLU A 279 7.16 0.61 9.99
C GLU A 279 6.12 1.48 10.67
N ASN A 280 5.21 0.87 11.43
CA ASN A 280 4.18 1.54 12.21
C ASN A 280 4.04 0.89 13.58
N TYR A 281 3.52 1.62 14.56
CA TYR A 281 3.14 1.05 15.85
C TYR A 281 1.63 1.15 16.07
N VAL A 282 1.07 0.25 16.87
CA VAL A 282 -0.36 0.23 17.24
C VAL A 282 -0.59 1.12 18.46
N ALA A 283 -1.46 2.16 18.34
CA ALA A 283 -1.81 3.10 19.39
C ALA A 283 -2.77 2.54 20.45
#